data_1b9e12c4c748a65aed4bdbb183629f53
#
_entry.id   1b9e12c4c748a65aed4bdbb183629f53
#
_cell.length_a   1.000
_cell.length_b   1.000
_cell.length_c   1.000
_cell.angle_alpha   90.00
_cell.angle_beta   90.00
_cell.angle_gamma   90.00
#
_symmetry.space_group_name_H-M   'P 1'
#
loop_
_entity.id
_entity.type
_entity.pdbx_description
1 polymer ?
#
loop_
_entity_poly.entity_id
_entity_poly.type
_entity_poly.pdbx_seq_one_letter_code
_entity_poly.pdbx_strand_id
1 'polypeptide(L)'
;QTCALPILVGNCEYGLLLYRDKLPKFNNDGRMIFNCFDWVLDNETPKVHSTQKPVPLLRRLIEIFTDKGDVVIDPCAGSGSTLLAAAQLGRRAYGFEIKKKFFADANKFVLSRIQQSLFQ
;
A
#
# COMPACT_ATOMS: atom_id res chain seq x y z
N GLN A 1 33.24 -19.61 -10.22
CA GLN A 1 32.90 -18.18 -10.07
C GLN A 1 32.21 -18.01 -8.73
N THR A 2 32.93 -17.51 -7.74
CA THR A 2 32.35 -17.10 -6.47
C THR A 2 31.50 -15.86 -6.73
N CYS A 3 30.17 -16.00 -6.75
CA CYS A 3 29.26 -14.85 -6.64
C CYS A 3 29.54 -14.20 -5.28
N ALA A 4 30.24 -13.08 -5.29
CA ALA A 4 30.29 -12.21 -4.12
C ALA A 4 28.86 -11.74 -3.83
N LEU A 5 28.30 -12.13 -2.70
CA LEU A 5 27.05 -11.56 -2.22
C LEU A 5 27.27 -10.06 -2.03
N PRO A 6 26.32 -9.20 -2.46
CA PRO A 6 26.45 -7.79 -2.23
C PRO A 6 26.54 -7.52 -0.73
N ILE A 7 27.62 -6.87 -0.31
CA ILE A 7 27.85 -6.50 1.09
C ILE A 7 26.90 -5.38 1.53
N LEU A 8 26.39 -4.59 0.56
CA LEU A 8 25.45 -3.50 0.80
C LEU A 8 24.08 -3.87 0.25
N VAL A 9 23.11 -3.90 1.12
CA VAL A 9 21.70 -4.07 0.78
C VAL A 9 21.05 -2.69 0.81
N GLY A 10 20.37 -2.30 -0.28
CA GLY A 10 19.58 -1.09 -0.29
C GLY A 10 18.44 -1.19 0.73
N ASN A 11 18.35 -0.22 1.64
CA ASN A 11 17.31 -0.19 2.68
C ASN A 11 16.24 0.87 2.42
N CYS A 12 16.17 1.40 1.22
CA CYS A 12 15.16 2.37 0.82
C CYS A 12 14.45 1.94 -0.48
N GLU A 13 13.20 2.31 -0.58
CA GLU A 13 12.40 2.20 -1.80
C GLU A 13 12.01 3.60 -2.26
N TYR A 14 11.96 3.80 -3.57
CA TYR A 14 11.60 5.07 -4.18
C TYR A 14 10.19 5.00 -4.76
N GLY A 15 9.38 6.00 -4.46
CA GLY A 15 8.10 6.25 -5.11
C GLY A 15 8.19 7.46 -6.01
N LEU A 16 7.61 7.37 -7.21
CA LEU A 16 7.48 8.50 -8.12
C LEU A 16 6.05 9.02 -8.07
N LEU A 17 5.89 10.31 -7.79
CA LEU A 17 4.60 10.97 -7.87
C LEU A 17 4.45 11.57 -9.27
N LEU A 18 3.59 10.97 -10.06
CA LEU A 18 3.23 11.44 -11.40
C LEU A 18 1.85 12.11 -11.35
N TYR A 19 1.69 13.20 -12.06
CA TYR A 19 0.43 13.94 -12.13
C TYR A 19 0.20 14.49 -13.54
N ARG A 20 -1.06 14.81 -13.83
CA ARG A 20 -1.47 15.39 -15.10
C ARG A 20 -1.93 16.83 -14.89
N ASP A 21 -1.44 17.73 -15.71
CA ASP A 21 -1.78 19.15 -15.81
C ASP A 21 -1.38 19.99 -14.58
N LYS A 22 -1.70 19.59 -13.37
CA LYS A 22 -1.40 20.31 -12.13
C LYS A 22 -1.08 19.34 -10.99
N LEU A 23 -0.32 19.81 -10.01
CA LEU A 23 -0.02 19.06 -8.80
C LEU A 23 -1.30 18.57 -8.11
N PRO A 24 -1.34 17.33 -7.63
CA PRO A 24 -2.45 16.84 -6.84
C PRO A 24 -2.58 17.64 -5.54
N LYS A 25 -3.76 17.56 -4.95
CA LYS A 25 -3.98 18.06 -3.60
C LYS A 25 -3.22 17.18 -2.61
N PHE A 26 -2.57 17.82 -1.65
CA PHE A 26 -1.91 17.16 -0.54
C PHE A 26 -2.68 17.42 0.76
N ASN A 27 -3.16 16.37 1.39
CA ASN A 27 -3.84 16.44 2.69
C ASN A 27 -2.80 16.36 3.81
N ASN A 28 -2.45 17.49 4.39
CA ASN A 28 -1.37 17.60 5.37
C ASN A 28 -1.68 18.55 6.54
N ASP A 29 -2.93 18.97 6.68
CA ASP A 29 -3.38 19.93 7.71
C ASP A 29 -2.52 21.23 7.76
N GLY A 30 -2.11 21.69 6.58
CA GLY A 30 -1.25 22.88 6.43
C GLY A 30 0.21 22.67 6.84
N ARG A 31 0.62 21.44 7.15
CA ARG A 31 2.00 21.11 7.54
C ARG A 31 2.83 20.67 6.35
N MET A 32 4.14 20.85 6.44
CA MET A 32 5.07 20.34 5.45
C MET A 32 5.13 18.81 5.51
N ILE A 33 5.09 18.16 4.35
CA ILE A 33 5.28 16.72 4.23
C ILE A 33 6.71 16.48 3.73
N PHE A 34 7.48 15.74 4.51
CA PHE A 34 8.80 15.30 4.06
C PHE A 34 8.65 14.15 3.07
N ASN A 35 9.54 14.11 2.09
CA ASN A 35 9.55 13.09 1.03
C ASN A 35 10.24 11.78 1.45
N CYS A 36 10.50 11.60 2.73
CA CYS A 36 11.04 10.39 3.32
C CYS A 36 10.08 9.88 4.39
N PHE A 37 9.74 8.60 4.32
CA PHE A 37 8.85 7.94 5.27
C PHE A 37 9.56 6.75 5.88
N ASP A 38 9.38 6.56 7.19
CA ASP A 38 9.89 5.39 7.87
C ASP A 38 9.17 4.12 7.41
N TRP A 39 9.94 3.05 7.25
CA TRP A 39 9.39 1.74 7.00
C TRP A 39 8.88 1.14 8.31
N VAL A 40 7.59 1.32 8.58
CA VAL A 40 6.95 0.78 9.78
C VAL A 40 6.62 -0.70 9.57
N LEU A 41 7.07 -1.57 10.48
CA LEU A 41 6.71 -2.99 10.45
C LEU A 41 5.20 -3.15 10.67
N ASP A 42 4.59 -3.96 9.81
CA ASP A 42 3.19 -4.34 9.91
C ASP A 42 3.09 -5.73 10.53
N ASN A 43 2.77 -5.78 11.81
CA ASN A 43 2.60 -7.01 12.56
C ASN A 43 1.13 -7.47 12.62
N GLU A 44 0.21 -6.65 12.11
CA GLU A 44 -1.23 -6.93 12.18
C GLU A 44 -1.75 -7.63 10.93
N THR A 45 -1.19 -7.29 9.76
CA THR A 45 -1.64 -7.86 8.49
C THR A 45 -0.89 -9.15 8.18
N PRO A 46 -1.59 -10.26 7.89
CA PRO A 46 -0.93 -11.51 7.51
C PRO A 46 0.00 -11.32 6.31
N LYS A 47 1.21 -11.83 6.43
CA LYS A 47 2.19 -11.77 5.35
C LYS A 47 1.93 -12.90 4.36
N VAL A 48 1.35 -12.57 3.22
CA VAL A 48 1.02 -13.53 2.14
C VAL A 48 1.92 -13.37 0.91
N HIS A 49 2.78 -12.34 0.90
CA HIS A 49 3.72 -12.07 -0.19
C HIS A 49 5.09 -11.65 0.38
N SER A 50 6.18 -12.12 -0.23
CA SER A 50 7.56 -11.82 0.25
C SER A 50 7.88 -10.33 0.27
N THR A 51 7.40 -9.58 -0.72
CA THR A 51 7.60 -8.13 -0.88
C THR A 51 6.36 -7.32 -0.52
N GLN A 52 5.51 -7.84 0.37
CA GLN A 52 4.31 -7.15 0.84
C GLN A 52 4.68 -5.82 1.49
N LYS A 53 3.99 -4.76 1.06
CA LYS A 53 4.18 -3.44 1.65
C LYS A 53 3.38 -3.31 2.95
N PRO A 54 3.92 -2.61 3.97
CA PRO A 54 3.22 -2.39 5.22
C PRO A 54 1.95 -1.56 5.02
N VAL A 55 0.83 -2.05 5.54
CA VAL A 55 -0.45 -1.35 5.46
C VAL A 55 -0.40 0.05 6.12
N PRO A 56 0.28 0.24 7.27
CA PRO A 56 0.41 1.57 7.87
C PRO A 56 1.08 2.60 6.96
N LEU A 57 2.13 2.22 6.23
CA LEU A 57 2.79 3.09 5.27
C LEU A 57 1.87 3.44 4.09
N LEU A 58 1.19 2.44 3.54
CA LEU A 58 0.24 2.64 2.44
C LEU A 58 -0.94 3.54 2.86
N ARG A 59 -1.46 3.36 4.07
CA ARG A 59 -2.48 4.25 4.64
C ARG A 59 -2.00 5.70 4.66
N ARG A 60 -0.79 5.94 5.16
CA ARG A 60 -0.24 7.29 5.22
C ARG A 60 -0.16 7.94 3.84
N LEU A 61 0.30 7.21 2.82
CA LEU A 61 0.35 7.70 1.44
C LEU A 61 -1.05 7.98 0.89
N ILE A 62 -2.00 7.07 1.10
CA ILE A 62 -3.39 7.25 0.64
C ILE A 62 -4.06 8.45 1.31
N GLU A 63 -3.84 8.67 2.60
CA GLU A 63 -4.35 9.86 3.30
C GLU A 63 -3.83 11.16 2.71
N ILE A 64 -2.54 11.22 2.38
CA ILE A 64 -1.91 12.41 1.80
C ILE A 64 -2.52 12.77 0.44
N PHE A 65 -2.71 11.78 -0.43
CA PHE A 65 -3.01 11.99 -1.85
C PHE A 65 -4.48 11.85 -2.23
N THR A 66 -5.34 11.42 -1.32
CA THR A 66 -6.75 11.16 -1.61
C THR A 66 -7.69 11.66 -0.52
N ASP A 67 -8.95 11.88 -0.88
CA ASP A 67 -10.05 12.18 0.04
C ASP A 67 -10.94 10.92 0.25
N LYS A 68 -11.80 10.94 1.29
CA LYS A 68 -12.79 9.87 1.49
C LYS A 68 -13.71 9.76 0.28
N GLY A 69 -13.99 8.53 -0.13
CA GLY A 69 -14.82 8.25 -1.30
C GLY A 69 -14.06 8.24 -2.64
N ASP A 70 -12.81 8.68 -2.67
CA ASP A 70 -11.97 8.57 -3.85
C ASP A 70 -11.72 7.12 -4.25
N VAL A 71 -11.24 6.94 -5.47
CA VAL A 71 -10.91 5.63 -6.03
C VAL A 71 -9.41 5.42 -6.02
N VAL A 72 -8.96 4.34 -5.41
CA VAL A 72 -7.59 3.86 -5.45
C VAL A 72 -7.51 2.65 -6.36
N ILE A 73 -6.61 2.65 -7.31
CA ILE A 73 -6.40 1.53 -8.24
C ILE A 73 -4.97 1.02 -8.08
N ASP A 74 -4.84 -0.29 -7.85
CA ASP A 74 -3.55 -0.98 -7.80
C ASP A 74 -3.47 -2.01 -8.94
N PRO A 75 -2.74 -1.74 -10.02
CA PRO A 75 -2.65 -2.65 -11.15
C PRO A 75 -1.83 -3.91 -10.89
N CYS A 76 -1.11 -3.98 -9.77
CA CYS A 76 -0.25 -5.09 -9.37
C CYS A 76 -0.45 -5.42 -7.88
N ALA A 77 -1.69 -5.71 -7.49
CA ALA A 77 -2.16 -5.73 -6.10
C ALA A 77 -1.44 -6.74 -5.18
N GLY A 78 -0.85 -7.79 -5.72
CA GLY A 78 -0.08 -8.77 -4.96
C GLY A 78 -0.84 -9.32 -3.75
N SER A 79 -0.44 -8.88 -2.56
CA SER A 79 -1.09 -9.24 -1.30
C SER A 79 -2.43 -8.54 -1.04
N GLY A 80 -2.78 -7.50 -1.81
CA GLY A 80 -3.95 -6.67 -1.56
C GLY A 80 -3.78 -5.61 -0.47
N SER A 81 -2.56 -5.37 0.02
CA SER A 81 -2.29 -4.39 1.09
C SER A 81 -2.78 -2.98 0.76
N THR A 82 -2.60 -2.53 -0.49
CA THR A 82 -3.10 -1.23 -0.95
C THR A 82 -4.62 -1.15 -0.88
N LEU A 83 -5.31 -2.23 -1.26
CA LEU A 83 -6.77 -2.30 -1.24
C LEU A 83 -7.30 -2.29 0.19
N LEU A 84 -6.65 -3.02 1.10
CA LEU A 84 -6.98 -3.02 2.52
C LEU A 84 -6.79 -1.63 3.12
N ALA A 85 -5.64 -1.00 2.87
CA ALA A 85 -5.33 0.34 3.35
C ALA A 85 -6.37 1.38 2.88
N ALA A 86 -6.74 1.34 1.60
CA ALA A 86 -7.74 2.23 1.02
C ALA A 86 -9.12 2.03 1.64
N ALA A 87 -9.55 0.77 1.80
CA ALA A 87 -10.85 0.45 2.39
C ALA A 87 -10.93 0.90 3.85
N GLN A 88 -9.88 0.68 4.67
CA GLN A 88 -9.81 1.14 6.06
C GLN A 88 -9.95 2.66 6.19
N LEU A 89 -9.56 3.39 5.17
CA LEU A 89 -9.65 4.86 5.11
C LEU A 89 -10.94 5.37 4.44
N GLY A 90 -11.87 4.48 4.09
CA GLY A 90 -13.12 4.84 3.43
C GLY A 90 -12.97 5.26 1.96
N ARG A 91 -11.93 4.78 1.28
CA ARG A 91 -11.75 4.90 -0.16
C ARG A 91 -12.29 3.66 -0.86
N ARG A 92 -12.76 3.82 -2.10
CA ARG A 92 -13.08 2.67 -2.97
C ARG A 92 -11.77 2.14 -3.55
N ALA A 93 -11.61 0.83 -3.60
CA ALA A 93 -10.37 0.22 -4.07
C ALA A 93 -10.62 -0.85 -5.13
N TYR A 94 -9.80 -0.83 -6.16
CA TYR A 94 -9.79 -1.84 -7.22
C TYR A 94 -8.35 -2.30 -7.44
N GLY A 95 -8.16 -3.60 -7.57
CA GLY A 95 -6.83 -4.17 -7.78
C GLY A 95 -6.85 -5.31 -8.78
N PHE A 96 -5.71 -5.51 -9.42
CA PHE A 96 -5.50 -6.58 -10.38
C PHE A 96 -4.30 -7.42 -9.94
N GLU A 97 -4.45 -8.74 -10.00
CA GLU A 97 -3.38 -9.69 -9.70
C GLU A 97 -3.46 -10.85 -10.70
N ILE A 98 -2.40 -11.04 -11.47
CA ILE A 98 -2.35 -12.07 -12.51
C ILE A 98 -2.07 -13.47 -11.95
N LYS A 99 -1.35 -13.54 -10.81
CA LYS A 99 -1.02 -14.82 -10.18
C LYS A 99 -2.18 -15.31 -9.34
N LYS A 100 -2.86 -16.36 -9.80
CA LYS A 100 -4.03 -16.96 -9.12
C LYS A 100 -3.79 -17.24 -7.64
N LYS A 101 -2.59 -17.70 -7.27
CA LYS A 101 -2.24 -17.97 -5.88
C LYS A 101 -2.28 -16.69 -5.03
N PHE A 102 -1.64 -15.62 -5.47
CA PHE A 102 -1.63 -14.36 -4.74
C PHE A 102 -3.01 -13.72 -4.68
N PHE A 103 -3.78 -13.79 -5.76
CA PHE A 103 -5.18 -13.37 -5.76
C PHE A 103 -6.02 -14.12 -4.72
N ALA A 104 -5.89 -15.45 -4.65
CA ALA A 104 -6.61 -16.25 -3.67
C ALA A 104 -6.17 -15.95 -2.23
N ASP A 105 -4.86 -15.86 -1.98
CA ASP A 105 -4.30 -15.56 -0.66
C ASP A 105 -4.69 -14.14 -0.20
N ALA A 106 -4.65 -13.14 -1.08
CA ALA A 106 -5.08 -11.79 -0.80
C ALA A 106 -6.54 -11.75 -0.35
N ASN A 107 -7.44 -12.38 -1.10
CA ASN A 107 -8.87 -12.42 -0.74
C ASN A 107 -9.11 -13.15 0.58
N LYS A 108 -8.45 -14.28 0.78
CA LYS A 108 -8.66 -15.14 1.96
C LYS A 108 -8.12 -14.54 3.26
N PHE A 109 -6.94 -13.94 3.23
CA PHE A 109 -6.20 -13.58 4.45
C PHE A 109 -6.11 -12.08 4.69
N VAL A 110 -6.20 -11.26 3.65
CA VAL A 110 -6.01 -9.80 3.76
C VAL A 110 -7.35 -9.08 3.59
N LEU A 111 -8.02 -9.26 2.45
CA LEU A 111 -9.22 -8.50 2.12
C LEU A 111 -10.47 -8.96 2.90
N SER A 112 -10.50 -10.20 3.40
CA SER A 112 -11.57 -10.66 4.31
C SER A 112 -11.70 -9.81 5.58
N ARG A 113 -10.64 -9.11 5.96
CA ARG A 113 -10.62 -8.20 7.11
C ARG A 113 -11.43 -6.91 6.89
N ILE A 114 -11.66 -6.52 5.63
CA ILE A 114 -12.49 -5.35 5.30
C ILE A 114 -13.93 -5.56 5.81
N GLN A 115 -14.47 -6.75 5.63
CA GLN A 115 -15.83 -7.07 6.07
C GLN A 115 -15.97 -7.08 7.60
N GLN A 116 -14.93 -7.49 8.33
CA GLN A 116 -14.95 -7.50 9.79
C GLN A 116 -14.96 -6.11 10.41
N SER A 117 -14.34 -5.12 9.77
CA SER A 117 -14.28 -3.74 10.27
C SER A 117 -15.57 -2.93 10.03
N LEU A 118 -16.47 -3.41 9.17
CA LEU A 118 -17.76 -2.75 8.90
C LEU A 118 -18.87 -3.13 9.91
N PHE A 119 -18.61 -4.10 10.78
CA PHE A 119 -19.58 -4.60 11.78
C PHE A 119 -19.14 -4.36 13.23
N GLN A 120 -18.12 -3.54 13.43
CA GLN A 120 -17.69 -3.00 14.73
C GLN A 120 -18.04 -1.51 14.82
#